data_18fab0e2d57623f42ab3a1666b9dee30
#
_entry.id   18fab0e2d57623f42ab3a1666b9dee30
#
_cell.length_a   1.000
_cell.length_b   1.000
_cell.length_c   1.000
_cell.angle_alpha   90.00
_cell.angle_beta   90.00
_cell.angle_gamma   90.00
#
_symmetry.space_group_name_H-M   'P 1'
#
loop_
_entity.id
_entity.type
_entity.pdbx_description
1 polymer ?
#
loop_
_entity_poly.entity_id
_entity_poly.type
_entity_poly.pdbx_seq_one_letter_code
_entity_poly.pdbx_strand_id
1 'polypeptide(L)'
;MSGRIRKAVAPVYLLLCLVLGGSAQGIWANAFLQVTAIAIIAWAAVDGREIGLPPRARQLTIIGALGLLLVALQFVPLPPALWTALPGRSLVLEGFAILGLEPGWMPLSLTPYDGLATAAALLPPVAMLVAVIKLGCRSPWLALAVVGATAAAVMLGALQVAGVASAESPWYFYERSNFGVATGFFANSNHMATLLLVAIPFVAALGATASRWTDDARKRAAAMAIVAGALLLIAVGLALNGSLAGYGLALPVAVASLLLIVRPRGAVVRSAALALGFVGAVMFVQLLASPLNERFVGAGAATSISSRQALTAGSVQAWEAFGPGGSGLGSYSEVYRLLESPSQVNTTFVNHAHNDYLELAIELGLPGILLMLLFLAWWGATAWQVGRSQAFDQYAQAGVIASGAILVHSAVDFPLRTAAIGALFAASLALMIVSKRRVDGKADLRPTRHLVIH
;
A
#
# COMPACT_ATOMS: atom_id res chain seq x y z
N MET A 1 21.26 -2.35 23.76
CA MET A 1 21.47 -2.55 22.30
C MET A 1 21.94 -1.25 21.66
N SER A 2 22.89 -1.32 20.72
CA SER A 2 23.43 -0.11 20.07
C SER A 2 22.32 0.63 19.31
N GLY A 3 22.35 1.96 19.33
CA GLY A 3 21.37 2.79 18.62
C GLY A 3 21.39 2.59 17.09
N ARG A 4 22.40 1.90 16.55
CA ARG A 4 22.50 1.52 15.13
C ARG A 4 21.57 0.36 14.81
N ILE A 5 21.56 -0.71 15.64
CA ILE A 5 20.70 -1.90 15.44
C ILE A 5 19.25 -1.47 15.42
N ARG A 6 18.83 -0.64 16.38
CA ARG A 6 17.46 -0.15 16.47
C ARG A 6 17.01 0.60 15.20
N LYS A 7 17.88 1.45 14.64
CA LYS A 7 17.58 2.20 13.40
C LYS A 7 17.58 1.34 12.14
N ALA A 8 18.12 0.14 12.20
CA ALA A 8 18.15 -0.81 11.10
C ALA A 8 16.89 -1.70 11.04
N VAL A 9 16.11 -1.79 12.13
CA VAL A 9 14.92 -2.67 12.20
C VAL A 9 13.93 -2.35 11.09
N ALA A 10 13.53 -1.08 10.95
CA ALA A 10 12.52 -0.69 9.96
C ALA A 10 12.98 -0.96 8.50
N PRO A 11 14.18 -0.55 8.04
CA PRO A 11 14.60 -0.84 6.66
C PRO A 11 14.81 -2.33 6.40
N VAL A 12 15.30 -3.12 7.36
CA VAL A 12 15.46 -4.57 7.22
C VAL A 12 14.10 -5.26 7.16
N TYR A 13 13.18 -4.89 8.05
CA TYR A 13 11.84 -5.46 8.03
C TYR A 13 11.07 -5.09 6.76
N LEU A 14 11.23 -3.85 6.25
CA LEU A 14 10.65 -3.46 4.97
C LEU A 14 11.18 -4.33 3.83
N LEU A 15 12.50 -4.56 3.79
CA LEU A 15 13.11 -5.43 2.79
C LEU A 15 12.55 -6.86 2.86
N LEU A 16 12.41 -7.42 4.07
CA LEU A 16 11.80 -8.73 4.27
C LEU A 16 10.35 -8.77 3.77
N CYS A 17 9.54 -7.74 4.08
CA CYS A 17 8.17 -7.64 3.58
C CYS A 17 8.13 -7.58 2.04
N LEU A 18 9.01 -6.79 1.41
CA LEU A 18 9.06 -6.64 -0.05
C LEU A 18 9.45 -7.92 -0.78
N VAL A 19 10.32 -8.74 -0.17
CA VAL A 19 10.80 -10.00 -0.78
C VAL A 19 9.87 -11.17 -0.50
N LEU A 20 9.29 -11.26 0.70
CA LEU A 20 8.53 -12.42 1.16
C LEU A 20 7.00 -12.20 1.15
N GLY A 21 6.54 -10.96 1.20
CA GLY A 21 5.13 -10.60 1.40
C GLY A 21 4.35 -10.29 0.12
N GLY A 22 4.80 -10.77 -1.05
CA GLY A 22 4.22 -10.41 -2.34
C GLY A 22 2.88 -11.08 -2.68
N SER A 23 2.39 -12.01 -1.87
CA SER A 23 1.09 -12.67 -2.05
C SER A 23 0.60 -13.32 -0.77
N ALA A 24 -0.72 -13.45 -0.62
CA ALA A 24 -1.36 -14.23 0.42
C ALA A 24 -1.11 -15.75 0.27
N GLN A 25 -0.75 -16.24 -0.91
CA GLN A 25 -0.41 -17.65 -1.16
C GLN A 25 0.86 -18.11 -0.40
N GLY A 26 1.76 -17.20 -0.06
CA GLY A 26 2.99 -17.50 0.67
C GLY A 26 2.73 -17.72 2.17
N ILE A 27 2.05 -18.80 2.57
CA ILE A 27 1.60 -19.05 3.96
C ILE A 27 2.76 -18.95 4.95
N TRP A 28 3.86 -19.68 4.73
CA TRP A 28 5.02 -19.67 5.64
C TRP A 28 5.74 -18.33 5.66
N ALA A 29 5.87 -17.68 4.51
CA ALA A 29 6.46 -16.36 4.40
C ALA A 29 5.64 -15.31 5.15
N ASN A 30 4.31 -15.32 4.97
CA ASN A 30 3.41 -14.41 5.69
C ASN A 30 3.39 -14.70 7.19
N ALA A 31 3.37 -15.96 7.62
CA ALA A 31 3.47 -16.33 9.03
C ALA A 31 4.77 -15.82 9.67
N PHE A 32 5.90 -15.98 8.98
CA PHE A 32 7.20 -15.44 9.41
C PHE A 32 7.17 -13.92 9.55
N LEU A 33 6.59 -13.20 8.58
CA LEU A 33 6.45 -11.75 8.64
C LEU A 33 5.54 -11.31 9.79
N GLN A 34 4.45 -12.04 10.05
CA GLN A 34 3.51 -11.74 11.14
C GLN A 34 4.15 -11.98 12.52
N VAL A 35 4.88 -13.09 12.70
CA VAL A 35 5.62 -13.36 13.95
C VAL A 35 6.68 -12.28 14.18
N THR A 36 7.42 -11.91 13.13
CA THR A 36 8.42 -10.83 13.21
C THR A 36 7.75 -9.49 13.53
N ALA A 37 6.55 -9.22 12.99
CA ALA A 37 5.75 -8.05 13.30
C ALA A 37 5.39 -7.98 14.79
N ILE A 38 4.91 -9.09 15.36
CA ILE A 38 4.59 -9.18 16.79
C ILE A 38 5.84 -8.91 17.64
N ALA A 39 6.98 -9.48 17.27
CA ALA A 39 8.25 -9.26 17.99
C ALA A 39 8.68 -7.76 17.94
N ILE A 40 8.52 -7.09 16.80
CA ILE A 40 8.82 -5.66 16.63
C ILE A 40 7.87 -4.81 17.48
N ILE A 41 6.57 -5.10 17.46
CA ILE A 41 5.55 -4.37 18.24
C ILE A 41 5.82 -4.55 19.73
N ALA A 42 6.05 -5.78 20.19
CA ALA A 42 6.37 -6.10 21.58
C ALA A 42 7.65 -5.37 22.03
N TRP A 43 8.70 -5.41 21.23
CA TRP A 43 9.92 -4.69 21.54
C TRP A 43 9.68 -3.17 21.67
N ALA A 44 8.94 -2.58 20.73
CA ALA A 44 8.64 -1.16 20.77
C ALA A 44 7.76 -0.76 21.98
N ALA A 45 6.93 -1.68 22.49
CA ALA A 45 6.12 -1.47 23.68
C ALA A 45 6.97 -1.44 24.97
N VAL A 46 8.02 -2.29 25.06
CA VAL A 46 8.90 -2.37 26.23
C VAL A 46 10.13 -1.45 26.16
N ASP A 47 10.36 -0.74 25.06
CA ASP A 47 11.55 0.13 24.83
C ASP A 47 11.56 1.39 25.75
N GLY A 48 10.72 1.50 26.72
CA GLY A 48 10.77 2.45 27.86
C GLY A 48 11.03 3.93 27.57
N ARG A 49 11.18 4.31 26.30
CA ARG A 49 11.42 5.71 25.90
C ARG A 49 10.09 6.42 25.71
N GLU A 50 9.82 7.37 26.56
CA GLU A 50 8.72 8.30 26.37
C GLU A 50 8.99 9.20 25.15
N ILE A 51 8.73 8.67 23.99
CA ILE A 51 8.74 9.46 22.77
C ILE A 51 7.32 10.02 22.59
N GLY A 52 7.11 11.28 22.99
CA GLY A 52 5.86 11.99 22.71
C GLY A 52 5.49 11.84 21.22
N LEU A 53 4.31 11.32 20.93
CA LEU A 53 3.86 11.16 19.54
C LEU A 53 3.54 12.53 18.95
N PRO A 54 4.05 12.86 17.75
CA PRO A 54 3.61 14.04 17.02
C PRO A 54 2.09 14.03 16.85
N PRO A 55 1.41 15.18 16.78
CA PRO A 55 -0.05 15.24 16.65
C PRO A 55 -0.58 14.37 15.51
N ARG A 56 0.09 14.36 14.35
CA ARG A 56 -0.29 13.54 13.20
C ARG A 56 -0.13 12.04 13.45
N ALA A 57 0.92 11.64 14.17
CA ALA A 57 1.08 10.24 14.57
C ALA A 57 -0.03 9.81 15.53
N ARG A 58 -0.38 10.67 16.52
CA ARG A 58 -1.47 10.39 17.45
C ARG A 58 -2.81 10.25 16.72
N GLN A 59 -3.12 11.13 15.76
CA GLN A 59 -4.32 11.03 14.94
C GLN A 59 -4.37 9.71 14.17
N LEU A 60 -3.26 9.33 13.50
CA LEU A 60 -3.18 8.04 12.78
C LEU A 60 -3.33 6.85 13.72
N THR A 61 -2.76 6.92 14.92
CA THR A 61 -2.93 5.87 15.93
C THR A 61 -4.39 5.73 16.36
N ILE A 62 -5.11 6.85 16.52
CA ILE A 62 -6.54 6.82 16.84
C ILE A 62 -7.35 6.20 15.70
N ILE A 63 -7.09 6.61 14.44
CA ILE A 63 -7.76 6.03 13.26
C ILE A 63 -7.49 4.53 13.18
N GLY A 64 -6.23 4.11 13.37
CA GLY A 64 -5.85 2.69 13.42
C GLY A 64 -6.54 1.92 14.54
N ALA A 65 -6.63 2.50 15.75
CA ALA A 65 -7.34 1.89 16.88
C ALA A 65 -8.84 1.75 16.60
N LEU A 66 -9.48 2.74 15.98
CA LEU A 66 -10.87 2.65 15.53
C LEU A 66 -11.05 1.55 14.51
N GLY A 67 -10.11 1.40 13.57
CA GLY A 67 -10.11 0.32 12.59
C GLY A 67 -10.00 -1.06 13.25
N LEU A 68 -9.07 -1.23 14.17
CA LEU A 68 -8.91 -2.48 14.93
C LEU A 68 -10.14 -2.79 15.77
N LEU A 69 -10.76 -1.78 16.39
CA LEU A 69 -12.02 -1.93 17.13
C LEU A 69 -13.15 -2.38 16.19
N LEU A 70 -13.28 -1.74 15.02
CA LEU A 70 -14.28 -2.11 14.03
C LEU A 70 -14.12 -3.57 13.58
N VAL A 71 -12.88 -3.99 13.33
CA VAL A 71 -12.55 -5.38 12.98
C VAL A 71 -12.91 -6.32 14.14
N ALA A 72 -12.54 -5.98 15.38
CA ALA A 72 -12.84 -6.81 16.54
C ALA A 72 -14.35 -6.98 16.78
N LEU A 73 -15.14 -5.91 16.58
CA LEU A 73 -16.60 -5.93 16.74
C LEU A 73 -17.27 -6.90 15.75
N GLN A 74 -16.67 -7.17 14.60
CA GLN A 74 -17.22 -8.11 13.62
C GLN A 74 -17.18 -9.58 14.07
N PHE A 75 -16.33 -9.90 15.05
CA PHE A 75 -16.22 -11.25 15.62
C PHE A 75 -17.08 -11.45 16.86
N VAL A 76 -17.71 -10.40 17.39
CA VAL A 76 -18.58 -10.50 18.54
C VAL A 76 -19.88 -11.22 18.14
N PRO A 77 -20.24 -12.35 18.81
CA PRO A 77 -21.48 -13.02 18.53
C PRO A 77 -22.68 -12.13 18.86
N LEU A 78 -23.60 -12.00 17.91
CA LEU A 78 -24.86 -11.27 18.05
C LEU A 78 -26.00 -12.25 18.32
N PRO A 79 -27.00 -11.88 19.11
CA PRO A 79 -28.22 -12.70 19.27
C PRO A 79 -28.98 -12.82 17.97
N PRO A 80 -29.74 -13.92 17.74
CA PRO A 80 -30.50 -14.14 16.52
C PRO A 80 -31.32 -12.94 16.08
N ALA A 81 -32.03 -12.30 16.99
CA ALA A 81 -32.88 -11.14 16.70
C ALA A 81 -32.12 -9.95 16.03
N LEU A 82 -30.81 -9.84 16.28
CA LEU A 82 -29.99 -8.77 15.68
C LEU A 82 -29.36 -9.19 14.35
N TRP A 83 -28.67 -10.35 14.32
CA TRP A 83 -27.91 -10.70 13.11
C TRP A 83 -28.84 -11.12 11.97
N THR A 84 -30.02 -11.73 12.25
CA THR A 84 -31.00 -12.12 11.20
C THR A 84 -31.67 -10.91 10.55
N ALA A 85 -31.73 -9.77 11.25
CA ALA A 85 -32.28 -8.53 10.70
C ALA A 85 -31.29 -7.78 9.80
N LEU A 86 -30.02 -8.20 9.73
CA LEU A 86 -29.03 -7.57 8.87
C LEU A 86 -29.28 -7.93 7.40
N PRO A 87 -29.03 -7.01 6.44
CA PRO A 87 -29.10 -7.30 5.03
C PRO A 87 -28.23 -8.49 4.61
N GLY A 88 -28.65 -9.23 3.58
CA GLY A 88 -27.88 -10.34 3.02
C GLY A 88 -27.87 -11.63 3.86
N ARG A 89 -28.71 -11.74 4.90
CA ARG A 89 -28.75 -12.93 5.79
C ARG A 89 -29.79 -13.98 5.38
N SER A 90 -30.65 -13.70 4.41
CA SER A 90 -31.72 -14.61 3.96
C SER A 90 -31.19 -15.99 3.57
N LEU A 91 -30.09 -16.04 2.81
CA LEU A 91 -29.49 -17.29 2.36
C LEU A 91 -28.95 -18.14 3.53
N VAL A 92 -28.40 -17.50 4.56
CA VAL A 92 -27.94 -18.18 5.79
C VAL A 92 -29.14 -18.73 6.55
N LEU A 93 -30.25 -17.96 6.63
CA LEU A 93 -31.48 -18.40 7.27
C LEU A 93 -32.13 -19.57 6.53
N GLU A 94 -32.14 -19.58 5.20
CA GLU A 94 -32.60 -20.73 4.39
C GLU A 94 -31.77 -21.97 4.70
N GLY A 95 -30.44 -21.85 4.87
CA GLY A 95 -29.58 -22.96 5.28
C GLY A 95 -29.99 -23.53 6.64
N PHE A 96 -30.28 -22.71 7.63
CA PHE A 96 -30.82 -23.16 8.94
C PHE A 96 -32.15 -23.88 8.77
N ALA A 97 -33.06 -23.33 7.97
CA ALA A 97 -34.37 -23.91 7.73
C ALA A 97 -34.28 -25.29 7.02
N ILE A 98 -33.42 -25.45 6.02
CA ILE A 98 -33.19 -26.73 5.32
C ILE A 98 -32.63 -27.77 6.29
N LEU A 99 -31.78 -27.39 7.23
CA LEU A 99 -31.18 -28.27 8.22
C LEU A 99 -32.12 -28.55 9.40
N GLY A 100 -33.28 -27.88 9.48
CA GLY A 100 -34.20 -27.98 10.62
C GLY A 100 -33.60 -27.45 11.93
N LEU A 101 -32.70 -26.48 11.85
CA LEU A 101 -32.01 -25.87 13.01
C LEU A 101 -32.55 -24.48 13.28
N GLU A 102 -32.65 -24.15 14.55
CA GLU A 102 -32.94 -22.77 14.98
C GLU A 102 -31.67 -21.90 14.88
N PRO A 103 -31.80 -20.64 14.39
CA PRO A 103 -30.67 -19.73 14.33
C PRO A 103 -30.07 -19.46 15.72
N GLY A 104 -28.79 -19.80 15.91
CA GLY A 104 -28.02 -19.53 17.13
C GLY A 104 -27.37 -18.14 17.11
N TRP A 105 -26.52 -17.87 18.10
CA TRP A 105 -25.67 -16.67 18.13
C TRP A 105 -24.62 -16.76 17.05
N MET A 106 -24.49 -15.70 16.23
CA MET A 106 -23.52 -15.64 15.15
C MET A 106 -22.82 -14.28 15.09
N PRO A 107 -21.54 -14.22 14.69
CA PRO A 107 -20.86 -12.95 14.52
C PRO A 107 -21.43 -12.16 13.33
N LEU A 108 -21.12 -10.87 13.28
CA LEU A 108 -21.46 -10.04 12.14
C LEU A 108 -20.76 -10.56 10.86
N SER A 109 -19.50 -10.99 10.96
CA SER A 109 -18.77 -11.57 9.84
C SER A 109 -19.38 -12.90 9.40
N LEU A 110 -19.62 -13.04 8.08
CA LEU A 110 -20.07 -14.30 7.46
C LEU A 110 -18.97 -15.35 7.38
N THR A 111 -17.70 -14.89 7.33
CA THR A 111 -16.51 -15.74 7.21
C THR A 111 -15.49 -15.41 8.30
N PRO A 112 -15.76 -15.72 9.58
CA PRO A 112 -14.90 -15.28 10.68
C PRO A 112 -13.46 -15.82 10.58
N TYR A 113 -13.22 -16.99 9.99
CA TYR A 113 -11.87 -17.54 9.81
C TYR A 113 -11.06 -16.72 8.78
N ASP A 114 -11.66 -16.36 7.64
CA ASP A 114 -11.02 -15.51 6.63
C ASP A 114 -10.80 -14.09 7.18
N GLY A 115 -11.75 -13.61 7.98
CA GLY A 115 -11.64 -12.37 8.72
C GLY A 115 -10.45 -12.34 9.66
N LEU A 116 -10.18 -13.41 10.41
CA LEU A 116 -9.00 -13.53 11.28
C LEU A 116 -7.69 -13.54 10.46
N ALA A 117 -7.66 -14.27 9.34
CA ALA A 117 -6.51 -14.30 8.45
C ALA A 117 -6.22 -12.90 7.86
N THR A 118 -7.27 -12.20 7.42
CA THR A 118 -7.17 -10.83 6.90
C THR A 118 -6.77 -9.84 7.98
N ALA A 119 -7.27 -9.98 9.22
CA ALA A 119 -6.84 -9.17 10.35
C ALA A 119 -5.36 -9.40 10.69
N ALA A 120 -4.88 -10.64 10.65
CA ALA A 120 -3.47 -10.96 10.87
C ALA A 120 -2.55 -10.36 9.78
N ALA A 121 -3.05 -10.19 8.55
CA ALA A 121 -2.33 -9.52 7.47
C ALA A 121 -2.10 -8.01 7.73
N LEU A 122 -2.79 -7.40 8.71
CA LEU A 122 -2.53 -6.03 9.15
C LEU A 122 -1.30 -5.90 10.07
N LEU A 123 -0.78 -6.99 10.63
CA LEU A 123 0.38 -6.96 11.53
C LEU A 123 1.64 -6.38 10.87
N PRO A 124 2.05 -6.76 9.65
CA PRO A 124 3.23 -6.17 9.00
C PRO A 124 3.16 -4.66 8.81
N PRO A 125 2.10 -4.04 8.26
CA PRO A 125 2.02 -2.58 8.15
C PRO A 125 1.98 -1.87 9.51
N VAL A 126 1.30 -2.43 10.52
CA VAL A 126 1.30 -1.88 11.89
C VAL A 126 2.70 -1.92 12.49
N ALA A 127 3.41 -3.05 12.39
CA ALA A 127 4.78 -3.18 12.87
C ALA A 127 5.73 -2.20 12.17
N MET A 128 5.54 -1.96 10.87
CA MET A 128 6.32 -0.98 10.11
C MET A 128 6.11 0.44 10.64
N LEU A 129 4.86 0.87 10.86
CA LEU A 129 4.54 2.17 11.48
C LEU A 129 5.22 2.32 12.84
N VAL A 130 5.05 1.30 13.70
CA VAL A 130 5.61 1.27 15.05
C VAL A 130 7.15 1.31 14.99
N ALA A 131 7.79 0.52 14.11
CA ALA A 131 9.23 0.51 13.95
C ALA A 131 9.78 1.89 13.56
N VAL A 132 9.16 2.56 12.59
CA VAL A 132 9.63 3.88 12.15
C VAL A 132 9.39 4.95 13.22
N ILE A 133 8.20 4.97 13.83
CA ILE A 133 7.79 6.05 14.76
C ILE A 133 8.43 5.86 16.14
N LYS A 134 8.45 4.66 16.70
CA LYS A 134 8.93 4.37 18.06
C LYS A 134 10.41 4.00 18.12
N LEU A 135 10.87 3.07 17.28
CA LEU A 135 12.27 2.66 17.26
C LEU A 135 13.14 3.65 16.48
N GLY A 136 12.55 4.39 15.54
CA GLY A 136 13.22 5.36 14.68
C GLY A 136 14.01 4.69 13.55
N CYS A 137 14.20 5.41 12.47
CA CYS A 137 15.01 4.96 11.35
C CYS A 137 15.79 6.10 10.71
N ARG A 138 16.69 5.79 9.77
CA ARG A 138 17.29 6.75 8.86
C ARG A 138 16.51 6.68 7.53
N SER A 139 15.85 7.77 7.15
CA SER A 139 15.06 7.83 5.91
C SER A 139 15.84 7.35 4.67
N PRO A 140 17.15 7.66 4.49
CA PRO A 140 17.93 7.10 3.38
C PRO A 140 18.00 5.57 3.37
N TRP A 141 18.00 4.91 4.54
CA TRP A 141 18.06 3.45 4.60
C TRP A 141 16.74 2.79 4.18
N LEU A 142 15.60 3.42 4.50
CA LEU A 142 14.31 2.99 3.96
C LEU A 142 14.27 3.14 2.44
N ALA A 143 14.70 4.29 1.92
CA ALA A 143 14.77 4.52 0.48
C ALA A 143 15.69 3.50 -0.22
N LEU A 144 16.86 3.17 0.37
CA LEU A 144 17.77 2.17 -0.16
C LEU A 144 17.16 0.76 -0.12
N ALA A 145 16.39 0.42 0.92
CA ALA A 145 15.68 -0.87 0.98
C ALA A 145 14.65 -0.99 -0.16
N VAL A 146 13.87 0.08 -0.42
CA VAL A 146 12.91 0.11 -1.54
C VAL A 146 13.63 -0.03 -2.87
N VAL A 147 14.64 0.79 -3.14
CA VAL A 147 15.36 0.80 -4.42
C VAL A 147 16.10 -0.54 -4.64
N GLY A 148 16.72 -1.09 -3.59
CA GLY A 148 17.40 -2.39 -3.66
C GLY A 148 16.43 -3.54 -3.94
N ALA A 149 15.28 -3.58 -3.23
CA ALA A 149 14.24 -4.58 -3.51
C ALA A 149 13.67 -4.43 -4.93
N THR A 150 13.48 -3.20 -5.39
CA THR A 150 13.01 -2.92 -6.75
C THR A 150 14.01 -3.41 -7.80
N ALA A 151 15.30 -3.13 -7.61
CA ALA A 151 16.34 -3.62 -8.54
C ALA A 151 16.35 -5.15 -8.60
N ALA A 152 16.30 -5.82 -7.45
CA ALA A 152 16.23 -7.28 -7.38
C ALA A 152 14.94 -7.82 -8.01
N ALA A 153 13.79 -7.16 -7.80
CA ALA A 153 12.51 -7.54 -8.42
C ALA A 153 12.54 -7.40 -9.96
N VAL A 154 13.19 -6.36 -10.50
CA VAL A 154 13.34 -6.19 -11.95
C VAL A 154 14.26 -7.26 -12.53
N MET A 155 15.37 -7.59 -11.86
CA MET A 155 16.28 -8.67 -12.29
C MET A 155 15.55 -10.02 -12.30
N LEU A 156 14.81 -10.33 -11.24
CA LEU A 156 13.98 -11.54 -11.19
C LEU A 156 12.90 -11.53 -12.28
N GLY A 157 12.24 -10.38 -12.48
CA GLY A 157 11.24 -10.19 -13.54
C GLY A 157 11.79 -10.42 -14.94
N ALA A 158 13.03 -10.01 -15.21
CA ALA A 158 13.69 -10.29 -16.48
C ALA A 158 13.92 -11.81 -16.69
N LEU A 159 14.31 -12.54 -15.64
CA LEU A 159 14.43 -14.01 -15.67
C LEU A 159 13.06 -14.69 -15.85
N GLN A 160 11.99 -14.14 -15.27
CA GLN A 160 10.61 -14.63 -15.46
C GLN A 160 10.16 -14.51 -16.90
N VAL A 161 10.43 -13.38 -17.56
CA VAL A 161 10.05 -13.14 -18.96
C VAL A 161 10.93 -13.94 -19.93
N ALA A 162 12.21 -14.13 -19.62
CA ALA A 162 13.14 -14.92 -20.44
C ALA A 162 12.93 -16.43 -20.28
N GLY A 163 12.29 -16.87 -19.21
CA GLY A 163 12.08 -18.28 -18.88
C GLY A 163 10.76 -18.84 -19.39
N VAL A 164 10.37 -20.00 -18.87
CA VAL A 164 9.10 -20.65 -19.20
C VAL A 164 7.94 -19.92 -18.47
N ALA A 165 6.89 -19.59 -19.20
CA ALA A 165 5.71 -18.89 -18.67
C ALA A 165 4.73 -19.87 -18.00
N SER A 166 5.16 -20.59 -16.96
CA SER A 166 4.35 -21.57 -16.25
C SER A 166 4.72 -21.64 -14.76
N ALA A 167 3.89 -22.32 -13.97
CA ALA A 167 4.13 -22.60 -12.57
C ALA A 167 5.37 -23.49 -12.31
N GLU A 168 5.82 -24.21 -13.32
CA GLU A 168 7.03 -25.07 -13.23
C GLU A 168 8.33 -24.27 -13.32
N SER A 169 8.26 -22.99 -13.75
CA SER A 169 9.40 -22.11 -13.82
C SER A 169 9.95 -21.79 -12.42
N PRO A 170 11.26 -21.99 -12.15
CA PRO A 170 11.85 -21.71 -10.83
C PRO A 170 11.88 -20.21 -10.48
N TRP A 171 11.56 -19.36 -11.45
CA TRP A 171 11.59 -17.91 -11.27
C TRP A 171 10.28 -17.33 -10.73
N TYR A 172 9.13 -18.05 -10.83
CA TYR A 172 7.86 -17.64 -10.23
C TYR A 172 7.72 -18.28 -8.84
N PHE A 173 7.55 -17.48 -7.82
CA PHE A 173 7.50 -17.92 -6.43
C PHE A 173 6.13 -18.45 -6.00
N TYR A 174 5.12 -18.28 -6.82
CA TYR A 174 3.74 -18.62 -6.49
C TYR A 174 3.12 -19.48 -7.59
N GLU A 175 2.39 -20.51 -7.19
CA GLU A 175 1.69 -21.43 -8.11
C GLU A 175 0.66 -20.71 -9.00
N ARG A 176 0.06 -19.64 -8.45
CA ARG A 176 -0.86 -18.77 -9.20
C ARG A 176 -0.23 -17.41 -9.35
N SER A 177 0.19 -17.10 -10.55
CA SER A 177 0.88 -15.86 -10.88
C SER A 177 0.48 -15.36 -12.27
N ASN A 178 0.76 -14.13 -12.60
CA ASN A 178 0.67 -13.64 -13.98
C ASN A 178 1.90 -14.13 -14.78
N PHE A 179 1.83 -15.37 -15.26
CA PHE A 179 2.92 -15.98 -16.02
C PHE A 179 3.14 -15.26 -17.36
N GLY A 180 4.40 -15.23 -17.83
CA GLY A 180 4.80 -14.61 -19.10
C GLY A 180 5.09 -13.11 -19.00
N VAL A 181 4.85 -12.49 -17.84
CA VAL A 181 5.22 -11.10 -17.56
C VAL A 181 6.06 -11.00 -16.29
N ALA A 182 6.76 -9.87 -16.11
CA ALA A 182 7.55 -9.65 -14.91
C ALA A 182 6.64 -9.38 -13.70
N THR A 183 6.65 -10.28 -12.73
CA THR A 183 5.97 -10.11 -11.44
C THR A 183 6.96 -9.88 -10.29
N GLY A 184 8.26 -10.10 -10.49
CA GLY A 184 9.28 -9.99 -9.45
C GLY A 184 8.95 -10.91 -8.26
N PHE A 185 8.93 -10.35 -7.05
CA PHE A 185 8.58 -11.07 -5.83
C PHE A 185 7.06 -11.17 -5.55
N PHE A 186 6.21 -10.80 -6.53
CA PHE A 186 4.76 -10.80 -6.38
C PHE A 186 4.11 -11.90 -7.22
N ALA A 187 2.90 -12.30 -6.83
CA ALA A 187 2.06 -13.15 -7.67
C ALA A 187 1.34 -12.33 -8.78
N ASN A 188 1.10 -11.04 -8.50
CA ASN A 188 0.36 -10.13 -9.38
C ASN A 188 1.29 -9.07 -9.98
N SER A 189 1.28 -8.94 -11.31
CA SER A 189 2.06 -7.94 -12.04
C SER A 189 1.72 -6.49 -11.63
N ASN A 190 0.46 -6.18 -11.30
CA ASN A 190 0.06 -4.86 -10.83
C ASN A 190 0.69 -4.50 -9.47
N HIS A 191 0.90 -5.47 -8.59
CA HIS A 191 1.60 -5.24 -7.31
C HIS A 191 3.09 -4.94 -7.53
N MET A 192 3.73 -5.64 -8.49
CA MET A 192 5.09 -5.27 -8.92
C MET A 192 5.11 -3.86 -9.53
N ALA A 193 4.12 -3.51 -10.38
CA ALA A 193 4.01 -2.16 -10.91
C ALA A 193 3.89 -1.11 -9.79
N THR A 194 3.14 -1.39 -8.73
CA THR A 194 3.08 -0.52 -7.54
C THR A 194 4.45 -0.30 -6.91
N LEU A 195 5.25 -1.36 -6.73
CA LEU A 195 6.62 -1.23 -6.22
C LEU A 195 7.49 -0.37 -7.14
N LEU A 196 7.42 -0.59 -8.45
CA LEU A 196 8.16 0.19 -9.45
C LEU A 196 7.80 1.68 -9.38
N LEU A 197 6.51 2.00 -9.32
CA LEU A 197 6.03 3.38 -9.20
C LEU A 197 6.52 4.06 -7.92
N VAL A 198 6.42 3.36 -6.79
CA VAL A 198 6.85 3.87 -5.48
C VAL A 198 8.36 4.06 -5.40
N ALA A 199 9.15 3.27 -6.12
CA ALA A 199 10.60 3.43 -6.16
C ALA A 199 11.04 4.76 -6.80
N ILE A 200 10.28 5.32 -7.77
CA ILE A 200 10.62 6.56 -8.47
C ILE A 200 10.87 7.74 -7.49
N PRO A 201 9.93 8.11 -6.59
CA PRO A 201 10.16 9.21 -5.65
C PRO A 201 11.30 8.92 -4.65
N PHE A 202 11.56 7.66 -4.28
CA PHE A 202 12.68 7.32 -3.41
C PHE A 202 14.03 7.46 -4.13
N VAL A 203 14.13 7.07 -5.40
CA VAL A 203 15.31 7.33 -6.24
C VAL A 203 15.55 8.84 -6.35
N ALA A 204 14.51 9.63 -6.62
CA ALA A 204 14.58 11.10 -6.68
C ALA A 204 15.06 11.71 -5.34
N ALA A 205 14.54 11.23 -4.20
CA ALA A 205 14.93 11.69 -2.88
C ALA A 205 16.39 11.36 -2.54
N LEU A 206 16.87 10.17 -2.90
CA LEU A 206 18.28 9.78 -2.75
C LEU A 206 19.20 10.66 -3.62
N GLY A 207 18.85 10.89 -4.87
CA GLY A 207 19.58 11.77 -5.78
C GLY A 207 19.65 13.22 -5.26
N ALA A 208 18.50 13.75 -4.82
CA ALA A 208 18.44 15.08 -4.19
C ALA A 208 19.25 15.17 -2.90
N THR A 209 19.42 14.08 -2.15
CA THR A 209 20.29 14.02 -0.98
C THR A 209 21.76 14.02 -1.40
N ALA A 210 22.15 13.12 -2.31
CA ALA A 210 23.53 12.96 -2.75
C ALA A 210 24.09 14.25 -3.40
N SER A 211 23.29 14.93 -4.22
CA SER A 211 23.69 16.17 -4.88
C SER A 211 23.94 17.35 -3.93
N ARG A 212 23.45 17.30 -2.68
CA ARG A 212 23.67 18.33 -1.65
C ARG A 212 24.88 18.06 -0.76
N TRP A 213 25.37 16.82 -0.74
CA TRP A 213 26.43 16.40 0.15
C TRP A 213 27.83 16.60 -0.47
N THR A 214 27.87 17.06 -1.71
CA THR A 214 29.15 17.29 -2.39
C THR A 214 29.10 18.54 -3.27
N ASP A 215 30.14 19.37 -3.14
CA ASP A 215 30.41 20.50 -4.05
C ASP A 215 31.21 20.05 -5.29
N ASP A 216 31.75 18.83 -5.26
CA ASP A 216 32.51 18.24 -6.37
C ASP A 216 31.58 17.91 -7.54
N ALA A 217 31.79 18.55 -8.68
CA ALA A 217 31.01 18.39 -9.88
C ALA A 217 31.04 16.93 -10.42
N ARG A 218 32.20 16.23 -10.28
CA ARG A 218 32.33 14.83 -10.72
C ARG A 218 31.49 13.88 -9.85
N LYS A 219 31.52 14.07 -8.53
CA LYS A 219 30.70 13.26 -7.62
C LYS A 219 29.21 13.52 -7.83
N ARG A 220 28.85 14.77 -8.12
CA ARG A 220 27.47 15.12 -8.45
C ARG A 220 27.02 14.47 -9.75
N ALA A 221 27.86 14.52 -10.80
CA ALA A 221 27.59 13.85 -12.07
C ALA A 221 27.45 12.32 -11.91
N ALA A 222 28.33 11.69 -11.12
CA ALA A 222 28.23 10.26 -10.80
C ALA A 222 26.94 9.91 -10.06
N ALA A 223 26.53 10.72 -9.06
CA ALA A 223 25.26 10.52 -8.36
C ALA A 223 24.06 10.64 -9.32
N MET A 224 24.07 11.61 -10.21
CA MET A 224 23.01 11.77 -11.21
C MET A 224 23.01 10.64 -12.26
N ALA A 225 24.16 10.09 -12.64
CA ALA A 225 24.26 8.92 -13.51
C ALA A 225 23.65 7.68 -12.83
N ILE A 226 23.89 7.47 -11.53
CA ILE A 226 23.27 6.39 -10.74
C ILE A 226 21.75 6.55 -10.69
N VAL A 227 21.25 7.78 -10.45
CA VAL A 227 19.81 8.08 -10.47
C VAL A 227 19.20 7.77 -11.83
N ALA A 228 19.85 8.21 -12.92
CA ALA A 228 19.39 7.95 -14.28
C ALA A 228 19.39 6.44 -14.59
N GLY A 229 20.42 5.70 -14.19
CA GLY A 229 20.48 4.25 -14.33
C GLY A 229 19.37 3.53 -13.54
N ALA A 230 19.08 3.96 -12.31
CA ALA A 230 18.00 3.41 -11.51
C ALA A 230 16.61 3.69 -12.14
N LEU A 231 16.39 4.89 -12.65
CA LEU A 231 15.14 5.24 -13.35
C LEU A 231 15.00 4.47 -14.67
N LEU A 232 16.08 4.25 -15.42
CA LEU A 232 16.09 3.41 -16.61
C LEU A 232 15.75 1.96 -16.25
N LEU A 233 16.32 1.42 -15.18
CA LEU A 233 16.02 0.07 -14.69
C LEU A 233 14.53 -0.06 -14.33
N ILE A 234 13.94 0.95 -13.66
CA ILE A 234 12.50 0.99 -13.35
C ILE A 234 11.67 1.03 -14.63
N ALA A 235 12.08 1.83 -15.64
CA ALA A 235 11.38 1.91 -16.93
C ALA A 235 11.41 0.55 -17.67
N VAL A 236 12.54 -0.13 -17.66
CA VAL A 236 12.67 -1.51 -18.19
C VAL A 236 11.76 -2.46 -17.40
N GLY A 237 11.76 -2.36 -16.07
CA GLY A 237 10.88 -3.15 -15.22
C GLY A 237 9.41 -2.96 -15.55
N LEU A 238 8.96 -1.72 -15.76
CA LEU A 238 7.58 -1.41 -16.18
C LEU A 238 7.28 -2.00 -17.56
N ALA A 239 8.20 -1.89 -18.53
CA ALA A 239 8.03 -2.44 -19.87
C ALA A 239 7.87 -3.97 -19.84
N LEU A 240 8.67 -4.68 -19.04
CA LEU A 240 8.58 -6.14 -18.88
C LEU A 240 7.35 -6.57 -18.09
N ASN A 241 6.81 -5.68 -17.25
CA ASN A 241 5.68 -5.97 -16.38
C ASN A 241 4.31 -5.93 -17.07
N GLY A 242 4.14 -5.03 -18.05
CA GLY A 242 2.93 -4.94 -18.87
C GLY A 242 1.67 -4.41 -18.17
N SER A 243 1.77 -3.86 -16.95
CA SER A 243 0.61 -3.32 -16.21
C SER A 243 0.13 -2.01 -16.83
N LEU A 244 -1.12 -1.98 -17.30
CA LEU A 244 -1.75 -0.76 -17.82
C LEU A 244 -1.88 0.32 -16.73
N ALA A 245 -2.26 -0.04 -15.52
CA ALA A 245 -2.33 0.87 -14.40
C ALA A 245 -0.92 1.40 -14.04
N GLY A 246 0.11 0.56 -14.15
CA GLY A 246 1.50 0.95 -13.99
C GLY A 246 1.93 2.01 -15.00
N TYR A 247 1.63 1.82 -16.29
CA TYR A 247 1.94 2.80 -17.32
C TYR A 247 1.24 4.14 -17.10
N GLY A 248 -0.04 4.12 -16.74
CA GLY A 248 -0.80 5.34 -16.55
C GLY A 248 -0.36 6.17 -15.35
N LEU A 249 0.04 5.52 -14.27
CA LEU A 249 0.52 6.20 -13.09
C LEU A 249 2.00 6.60 -13.19
N ALA A 250 2.79 6.02 -14.10
CA ALA A 250 4.21 6.31 -14.23
C ALA A 250 4.50 7.78 -14.53
N LEU A 251 3.76 8.37 -15.47
CA LEU A 251 3.96 9.78 -15.85
C LEU A 251 3.66 10.76 -14.70
N PRO A 252 2.48 10.74 -14.04
CA PRO A 252 2.21 11.65 -12.93
C PRO A 252 3.16 11.45 -11.74
N VAL A 253 3.56 10.21 -11.43
CA VAL A 253 4.53 9.92 -10.39
C VAL A 253 5.92 10.44 -10.75
N ALA A 254 6.36 10.28 -12.01
CA ALA A 254 7.63 10.80 -12.49
C ALA A 254 7.67 12.34 -12.44
N VAL A 255 6.60 13.00 -12.90
CA VAL A 255 6.48 14.47 -12.85
C VAL A 255 6.53 14.96 -11.41
N ALA A 256 5.74 14.37 -10.51
CA ALA A 256 5.75 14.73 -9.10
C ALA A 256 7.14 14.51 -8.48
N SER A 257 7.83 13.42 -8.84
CA SER A 257 9.17 13.10 -8.34
C SER A 257 10.24 14.04 -8.90
N LEU A 258 10.10 14.51 -10.14
CA LEU A 258 11.00 15.50 -10.73
C LEU A 258 10.98 16.81 -9.94
N LEU A 259 9.82 17.21 -9.39
CA LEU A 259 9.70 18.38 -8.55
C LEU A 259 10.52 18.30 -7.25
N LEU A 260 10.84 17.09 -6.77
CA LEU A 260 11.76 16.90 -5.63
C LEU A 260 13.20 17.32 -5.99
N ILE A 261 13.60 17.12 -7.24
CA ILE A 261 14.94 17.41 -7.73
C ILE A 261 15.06 18.90 -8.12
N VAL A 262 14.14 19.36 -8.98
CA VAL A 262 14.17 20.69 -9.61
C VAL A 262 13.80 21.82 -8.64
N ARG A 263 12.90 21.55 -7.67
CA ARG A 263 12.44 22.51 -6.66
C ARG A 263 12.05 23.88 -7.21
N PRO A 264 11.02 23.95 -8.05
CA PRO A 264 10.55 25.22 -8.57
C PRO A 264 10.18 26.17 -7.42
N ARG A 265 10.65 27.43 -7.48
CA ARG A 265 10.49 28.43 -6.40
C ARG A 265 9.05 28.95 -6.26
N GLY A 266 8.18 28.69 -7.23
CA GLY A 266 6.79 29.16 -7.23
C GLY A 266 5.82 28.09 -6.68
N ALA A 267 4.98 28.44 -5.70
CA ALA A 267 3.92 27.55 -5.21
C ALA A 267 2.93 27.20 -6.34
N VAL A 268 2.65 28.17 -7.20
CA VAL A 268 1.75 28.01 -8.37
C VAL A 268 2.28 26.94 -9.35
N VAL A 269 3.59 26.96 -9.67
CA VAL A 269 4.18 25.95 -10.57
C VAL A 269 4.11 24.56 -9.96
N ARG A 270 4.35 24.41 -8.66
CA ARG A 270 4.23 23.12 -7.96
C ARG A 270 2.79 22.65 -7.93
N SER A 271 1.85 23.53 -7.61
CA SER A 271 0.41 23.19 -7.58
C SER A 271 -0.11 22.82 -8.96
N ALA A 272 0.31 23.55 -10.00
CA ALA A 272 -0.08 23.27 -11.39
C ALA A 272 0.49 21.93 -11.87
N ALA A 273 1.75 21.60 -11.55
CA ALA A 273 2.34 20.32 -11.94
C ALA A 273 1.68 19.13 -11.19
N LEU A 274 1.36 19.30 -9.89
CA LEU A 274 0.63 18.28 -9.13
C LEU A 274 -0.81 18.12 -9.62
N ALA A 275 -1.48 19.23 -9.94
CA ALA A 275 -2.83 19.20 -10.52
C ALA A 275 -2.83 18.54 -11.91
N LEU A 276 -1.86 18.86 -12.76
CA LEU A 276 -1.71 18.23 -14.07
C LEU A 276 -1.43 16.71 -13.94
N GLY A 277 -0.57 16.32 -12.99
CA GLY A 277 -0.32 14.92 -12.70
C GLY A 277 -1.58 14.20 -12.20
N PHE A 278 -2.35 14.82 -11.32
CA PHE A 278 -3.62 14.29 -10.82
C PHE A 278 -4.67 14.17 -11.93
N VAL A 279 -4.85 15.23 -12.73
CA VAL A 279 -5.76 15.21 -13.89
C VAL A 279 -5.34 14.13 -14.89
N GLY A 280 -4.04 14.01 -15.17
CA GLY A 280 -3.50 12.94 -16.01
C GLY A 280 -3.81 11.55 -15.47
N ALA A 281 -3.66 11.33 -14.15
CA ALA A 281 -4.03 10.07 -13.51
C ALA A 281 -5.53 9.78 -13.61
N VAL A 282 -6.38 10.76 -13.35
CA VAL A 282 -7.85 10.63 -13.46
C VAL A 282 -8.26 10.36 -14.91
N MET A 283 -7.73 11.12 -15.87
CA MET A 283 -7.99 10.89 -17.30
C MET A 283 -7.53 9.51 -17.75
N PHE A 284 -6.40 9.03 -17.24
CA PHE A 284 -5.91 7.70 -17.54
C PHE A 284 -6.82 6.60 -16.97
N VAL A 285 -7.29 6.74 -15.74
CA VAL A 285 -8.28 5.82 -15.14
C VAL A 285 -9.59 5.83 -15.97
N GLN A 286 -10.04 7.02 -16.40
CA GLN A 286 -11.20 7.15 -17.27
C GLN A 286 -10.98 6.53 -18.66
N LEU A 287 -9.79 6.67 -19.23
CA LEU A 287 -9.43 6.05 -20.51
C LEU A 287 -9.45 4.53 -20.40
N LEU A 288 -8.93 3.96 -19.30
CA LEU A 288 -9.01 2.52 -19.03
C LEU A 288 -10.46 2.04 -18.88
N ALA A 289 -11.35 2.86 -18.37
CA ALA A 289 -12.77 2.55 -18.21
C ALA A 289 -13.60 2.80 -19.49
N SER A 290 -13.01 3.39 -20.54
CA SER A 290 -13.74 3.82 -21.74
C SER A 290 -13.69 2.77 -22.87
N PRO A 291 -14.73 2.70 -23.73
CA PRO A 291 -14.74 1.85 -24.93
C PRO A 291 -13.63 2.16 -25.95
N LEU A 292 -13.01 3.34 -25.86
CA LEU A 292 -11.90 3.74 -26.72
C LEU A 292 -10.64 2.88 -26.53
N ASN A 293 -10.54 2.21 -25.37
CA ASN A 293 -9.41 1.39 -25.02
C ASN A 293 -9.25 0.15 -25.93
N GLU A 294 -10.34 -0.44 -26.42
CA GLU A 294 -10.31 -1.58 -27.34
C GLU A 294 -9.52 -1.25 -28.64
N ARG A 295 -9.53 0.01 -29.05
CA ARG A 295 -8.84 0.46 -30.27
C ARG A 295 -7.35 0.69 -30.08
N PHE A 296 -6.89 0.96 -28.84
CA PHE A 296 -5.51 1.37 -28.58
C PHE A 296 -4.62 0.30 -27.93
N VAL A 297 -5.20 -0.70 -27.26
CA VAL A 297 -4.44 -1.60 -26.37
C VAL A 297 -4.48 -3.07 -26.78
N GLY A 298 -5.24 -3.44 -27.81
CA GLY A 298 -5.32 -4.81 -28.36
C GLY A 298 -6.24 -5.76 -27.57
N ALA A 299 -6.52 -6.93 -28.14
CA ALA A 299 -7.52 -7.87 -27.67
C ALA A 299 -7.30 -8.40 -26.22
N GLY A 300 -6.06 -8.60 -25.79
CA GLY A 300 -5.77 -9.07 -24.43
C GLY A 300 -6.09 -8.06 -23.33
N ALA A 301 -5.91 -6.77 -23.62
CA ALA A 301 -6.27 -5.71 -22.68
C ALA A 301 -7.78 -5.44 -22.66
N ALA A 302 -8.46 -5.57 -23.79
CA ALA A 302 -9.92 -5.49 -23.89
C ALA A 302 -10.58 -6.56 -23.03
N THR A 303 -10.08 -7.80 -23.05
CA THR A 303 -10.55 -8.91 -22.20
C THR A 303 -10.34 -8.61 -20.72
N SER A 304 -9.19 -8.04 -20.34
CA SER A 304 -8.91 -7.65 -18.95
C SER A 304 -9.85 -6.56 -18.44
N ILE A 305 -10.27 -5.64 -19.30
CA ILE A 305 -11.17 -4.54 -18.93
C ILE A 305 -12.61 -4.98 -18.85
N SER A 306 -13.09 -5.77 -19.83
CA SER A 306 -14.45 -6.33 -19.78
C SER A 306 -14.64 -7.20 -18.53
N SER A 307 -13.65 -8.00 -18.16
CA SER A 307 -13.67 -8.78 -16.92
C SER A 307 -13.72 -7.90 -15.68
N ARG A 308 -12.98 -6.77 -15.64
CA ARG A 308 -13.03 -5.80 -14.52
C ARG A 308 -14.37 -5.06 -14.44
N GLN A 309 -15.00 -4.75 -15.57
CA GLN A 309 -16.33 -4.14 -15.58
C GLN A 309 -17.38 -5.10 -15.01
N ALA A 310 -17.37 -6.35 -15.44
CA ALA A 310 -18.24 -7.40 -14.88
C ALA A 310 -18.00 -7.59 -13.38
N LEU A 311 -16.73 -7.63 -12.96
CA LEU A 311 -16.33 -7.72 -11.56
C LEU A 311 -16.83 -6.53 -10.73
N THR A 312 -16.70 -5.31 -11.26
CA THR A 312 -17.20 -4.10 -10.60
C THR A 312 -18.72 -4.14 -10.46
N ALA A 313 -19.45 -4.56 -11.51
CA ALA A 313 -20.92 -4.69 -11.46
C ALA A 313 -21.35 -5.71 -10.39
N GLY A 314 -20.74 -6.90 -10.34
CA GLY A 314 -21.00 -7.90 -9.29
C GLY A 314 -20.64 -7.40 -7.88
N SER A 315 -19.56 -6.62 -7.76
CA SER A 315 -19.18 -6.01 -6.49
C SER A 315 -20.17 -4.93 -6.02
N VAL A 316 -20.75 -4.15 -6.94
CA VAL A 316 -21.84 -3.20 -6.60
C VAL A 316 -23.08 -3.95 -6.13
N GLN A 317 -23.46 -5.05 -6.78
CA GLN A 317 -24.56 -5.91 -6.31
C GLN A 317 -24.28 -6.48 -4.91
N ALA A 318 -23.04 -6.86 -4.61
CA ALA A 318 -22.63 -7.28 -3.28
C ALA A 318 -22.79 -6.16 -2.24
N TRP A 319 -22.41 -4.92 -2.59
CA TRP A 319 -22.67 -3.77 -1.72
C TRP A 319 -24.17 -3.55 -1.48
N GLU A 320 -24.99 -3.61 -2.51
CA GLU A 320 -26.45 -3.46 -2.39
C GLU A 320 -27.08 -4.55 -1.54
N ALA A 321 -26.57 -5.78 -1.64
CA ALA A 321 -27.09 -6.93 -0.89
C ALA A 321 -26.72 -6.88 0.61
N PHE A 322 -25.53 -6.41 0.98
CA PHE A 322 -24.98 -6.47 2.35
C PHE A 322 -24.86 -5.12 3.03
N GLY A 323 -25.00 -3.99 2.31
CA GLY A 323 -24.99 -2.66 2.90
C GLY A 323 -26.24 -2.36 3.75
N PRO A 324 -26.14 -1.49 4.75
CA PRO A 324 -24.98 -0.74 5.21
C PRO A 324 -24.10 -1.47 6.25
N GLY A 325 -24.47 -2.65 6.69
CA GLY A 325 -23.81 -3.38 7.79
C GLY A 325 -22.48 -4.03 7.39
N GLY A 326 -22.36 -4.42 6.13
CA GLY A 326 -21.24 -5.18 5.60
C GLY A 326 -21.37 -6.69 5.81
N SER A 327 -20.55 -7.45 5.08
CA SER A 327 -20.54 -8.91 5.09
C SER A 327 -19.50 -9.51 6.04
N GLY A 328 -18.54 -8.73 6.47
CA GLY A 328 -17.41 -9.14 7.31
C GLY A 328 -16.07 -9.04 6.60
N LEU A 329 -15.02 -8.69 7.35
CA LEU A 329 -13.65 -8.60 6.82
C LEU A 329 -13.23 -9.95 6.23
N GLY A 330 -12.66 -9.94 5.01
CA GLY A 330 -12.20 -11.15 4.32
C GLY A 330 -13.31 -11.98 3.66
N SER A 331 -14.55 -11.51 3.67
CA SER A 331 -15.69 -12.26 3.12
C SER A 331 -15.93 -12.04 1.63
N TYR A 332 -15.20 -11.13 0.98
CA TYR A 332 -15.49 -10.71 -0.39
C TYR A 332 -15.62 -11.88 -1.37
N SER A 333 -14.66 -12.81 -1.39
CA SER A 333 -14.66 -13.93 -2.35
C SER A 333 -15.89 -14.83 -2.20
N GLU A 334 -16.30 -15.10 -0.95
CA GLU A 334 -17.47 -15.95 -0.67
C GLU A 334 -18.77 -15.23 -1.02
N VAL A 335 -18.87 -13.94 -0.67
CA VAL A 335 -20.03 -13.12 -1.02
C VAL A 335 -20.19 -12.96 -2.53
N TYR A 336 -19.08 -12.76 -3.25
CA TYR A 336 -19.11 -12.67 -4.71
C TYR A 336 -19.63 -13.95 -5.34
N ARG A 337 -19.17 -15.12 -4.88
CA ARG A 337 -19.66 -16.44 -5.35
C ARG A 337 -21.15 -16.65 -5.15
N LEU A 338 -21.73 -16.14 -4.05
CA LEU A 338 -23.16 -16.24 -3.80
C LEU A 338 -24.01 -15.45 -4.80
N LEU A 339 -23.44 -14.39 -5.39
CA LEU A 339 -24.12 -13.48 -6.29
C LEU A 339 -23.70 -13.65 -7.76
N GLU A 340 -22.65 -14.45 -8.01
CA GLU A 340 -22.14 -14.68 -9.36
C GLU A 340 -23.17 -15.42 -10.23
N SER A 341 -23.45 -14.86 -11.41
CA SER A 341 -24.35 -15.52 -12.36
C SER A 341 -23.74 -16.85 -12.84
N PRO A 342 -24.52 -17.95 -12.92
CA PRO A 342 -24.04 -19.24 -13.42
C PRO A 342 -23.38 -19.16 -14.81
N SER A 343 -23.76 -18.19 -15.63
CA SER A 343 -23.20 -17.96 -16.96
C SER A 343 -21.78 -17.33 -16.92
N GLN A 344 -21.37 -16.77 -15.80
CA GLN A 344 -20.07 -16.13 -15.58
C GLN A 344 -19.07 -17.07 -14.87
N VAL A 345 -19.55 -18.16 -14.29
CA VAL A 345 -18.71 -19.16 -13.62
C VAL A 345 -17.77 -19.80 -14.63
N ASN A 346 -16.47 -19.74 -14.35
CA ASN A 346 -15.43 -20.32 -15.19
C ASN A 346 -14.31 -20.93 -14.32
N THR A 347 -13.21 -21.34 -14.91
CA THR A 347 -12.07 -21.96 -14.19
C THR A 347 -11.27 -21.01 -13.32
N THR A 348 -11.45 -19.70 -13.49
CA THR A 348 -10.82 -18.66 -12.65
C THR A 348 -11.79 -18.19 -11.58
N PHE A 349 -11.35 -18.25 -10.33
CA PHE A 349 -12.20 -17.77 -9.25
C PHE A 349 -11.80 -16.33 -8.83
N VAL A 350 -12.81 -15.55 -8.49
CA VAL A 350 -12.64 -14.15 -8.08
C VAL A 350 -12.25 -14.10 -6.61
N ASN A 351 -11.04 -13.62 -6.33
CA ASN A 351 -10.52 -13.50 -4.97
C ASN A 351 -10.65 -12.09 -4.37
N HIS A 352 -10.66 -11.05 -5.20
CA HIS A 352 -10.73 -9.63 -4.78
C HIS A 352 -11.54 -8.80 -5.78
N ALA A 353 -12.07 -7.66 -5.32
CA ALA A 353 -12.84 -6.72 -6.14
C ALA A 353 -12.01 -5.95 -7.18
N HIS A 354 -10.66 -6.09 -7.18
CA HIS A 354 -9.74 -5.21 -7.91
C HIS A 354 -9.99 -3.71 -7.68
N ASN A 355 -10.46 -3.40 -6.48
CA ASN A 355 -10.67 -2.05 -5.96
C ASN A 355 -10.73 -2.15 -4.43
N ASP A 356 -9.64 -1.74 -3.74
CA ASP A 356 -9.54 -1.83 -2.27
C ASP A 356 -10.68 -1.05 -1.56
N TYR A 357 -11.15 0.05 -2.14
CA TYR A 357 -12.20 0.89 -1.55
C TYR A 357 -13.55 0.20 -1.59
N LEU A 358 -13.90 -0.39 -2.74
CA LEU A 358 -15.17 -1.08 -2.92
C LEU A 358 -15.21 -2.36 -2.08
N GLU A 359 -14.12 -3.12 -2.05
CA GLU A 359 -14.00 -4.31 -1.23
C GLU A 359 -14.13 -4.00 0.26
N LEU A 360 -13.46 -2.94 0.74
CA LEU A 360 -13.58 -2.48 2.12
C LEU A 360 -15.01 -2.03 2.45
N ALA A 361 -15.69 -1.37 1.49
CA ALA A 361 -17.09 -0.98 1.67
C ALA A 361 -18.01 -2.21 1.82
N ILE A 362 -17.85 -3.24 0.97
CA ILE A 362 -18.63 -4.49 1.03
C ILE A 362 -18.39 -5.21 2.35
N GLU A 363 -17.14 -5.32 2.77
CA GLU A 363 -16.75 -6.07 3.97
C GLU A 363 -17.11 -5.36 5.28
N LEU A 364 -16.83 -4.05 5.38
CA LEU A 364 -16.97 -3.27 6.62
C LEU A 364 -18.20 -2.35 6.64
N GLY A 365 -18.94 -2.29 5.55
CA GLY A 365 -20.15 -1.48 5.46
C GLY A 365 -19.89 0.02 5.58
N LEU A 366 -20.92 0.76 6.00
CA LEU A 366 -20.86 2.20 6.21
C LEU A 366 -19.80 2.62 7.26
N PRO A 367 -19.62 1.90 8.38
CA PRO A 367 -18.53 2.21 9.32
C PRO A 367 -17.14 2.16 8.66
N GLY A 368 -16.90 1.18 7.77
CA GLY A 368 -15.65 1.09 6.99
C GLY A 368 -15.47 2.28 6.05
N ILE A 369 -16.52 2.69 5.35
CA ILE A 369 -16.50 3.88 4.47
C ILE A 369 -16.17 5.14 5.28
N LEU A 370 -16.79 5.35 6.41
CA LEU A 370 -16.53 6.51 7.26
C LEU A 370 -15.09 6.53 7.77
N LEU A 371 -14.56 5.38 8.19
CA LEU A 371 -13.17 5.24 8.62
C LEU A 371 -12.19 5.53 7.47
N MET A 372 -12.48 5.04 6.27
CA MET A 372 -11.71 5.30 5.06
C MET A 372 -11.70 6.79 4.72
N LEU A 373 -12.84 7.46 4.75
CA LEU A 373 -12.95 8.90 4.50
C LEU A 373 -12.18 9.71 5.55
N LEU A 374 -12.25 9.32 6.82
CA LEU A 374 -11.47 9.93 7.90
C LEU A 374 -9.96 9.76 7.66
N PHE A 375 -9.52 8.57 7.23
CA PHE A 375 -8.14 8.32 6.87
C PHE A 375 -7.69 9.18 5.68
N LEU A 376 -8.49 9.25 4.60
CA LEU A 376 -8.17 10.07 3.42
C LEU A 376 -8.10 11.56 3.76
N ALA A 377 -9.00 12.06 4.62
CA ALA A 377 -8.95 13.43 5.11
C ALA A 377 -7.68 13.70 5.94
N TRP A 378 -7.30 12.78 6.83
CA TRP A 378 -6.05 12.85 7.59
C TRP A 378 -4.84 12.84 6.66
N TRP A 379 -4.81 11.92 5.67
CA TRP A 379 -3.73 11.82 4.68
C TRP A 379 -3.59 13.11 3.88
N GLY A 380 -4.68 13.64 3.32
CA GLY A 380 -4.70 14.87 2.55
C GLY A 380 -4.20 16.08 3.37
N ALA A 381 -4.67 16.23 4.62
CA ALA A 381 -4.22 17.28 5.51
C ALA A 381 -2.74 17.14 5.89
N THR A 382 -2.22 15.92 6.00
CA THR A 382 -0.80 15.66 6.29
C THR A 382 0.06 15.93 5.06
N ALA A 383 -0.37 15.48 3.88
CA ALA A 383 0.28 15.75 2.60
C ALA A 383 0.37 17.26 2.32
N TRP A 384 -0.73 17.99 2.57
CA TRP A 384 -0.77 19.44 2.47
C TRP A 384 0.24 20.13 3.39
N GLN A 385 0.34 19.69 4.64
CA GLN A 385 1.34 20.25 5.59
C GLN A 385 2.77 19.98 5.13
N VAL A 386 3.07 18.75 4.65
CA VAL A 386 4.38 18.41 4.09
C VAL A 386 4.70 19.30 2.89
N GLY A 387 3.73 19.53 1.99
CA GLY A 387 3.89 20.38 0.81
C GLY A 387 4.15 21.85 1.14
N ARG A 388 3.55 22.38 2.22
CA ARG A 388 3.69 23.78 2.66
C ARG A 388 4.86 24.02 3.61
N SER A 389 5.54 22.96 4.07
CA SER A 389 6.63 23.09 5.03
C SER A 389 7.80 23.88 4.43
N GLN A 390 8.26 24.91 5.13
CA GLN A 390 9.49 25.65 4.76
C GLN A 390 10.73 24.77 4.93
N ALA A 391 10.72 23.86 5.91
CA ALA A 391 11.75 22.85 6.05
C ALA A 391 11.48 21.73 5.03
N PHE A 392 12.12 21.85 3.86
CA PHE A 392 11.96 20.87 2.79
C PHE A 392 12.62 19.55 3.18
N ASP A 393 11.80 18.51 3.37
CA ASP A 393 12.26 17.14 3.56
C ASP A 393 11.87 16.29 2.34
N GLN A 394 12.87 15.91 1.54
CA GLN A 394 12.67 15.13 0.34
C GLN A 394 12.10 13.73 0.60
N TYR A 395 12.38 13.13 1.77
CA TYR A 395 11.84 11.81 2.10
C TYR A 395 10.37 11.88 2.54
N ALA A 396 9.98 12.94 3.24
CA ALA A 396 8.58 13.20 3.53
C ALA A 396 7.76 13.44 2.26
N GLN A 397 8.31 14.23 1.33
CA GLN A 397 7.70 14.45 0.01
C GLN A 397 7.61 13.15 -0.81
N ALA A 398 8.69 12.33 -0.80
CA ALA A 398 8.67 11.01 -1.43
C ALA A 398 7.60 10.11 -0.80
N GLY A 399 7.42 10.17 0.53
CA GLY A 399 6.34 9.46 1.24
C GLY A 399 4.95 9.90 0.79
N VAL A 400 4.73 11.20 0.55
CA VAL A 400 3.46 11.71 -0.01
C VAL A 400 3.21 11.15 -1.40
N ILE A 401 4.21 11.23 -2.31
CA ILE A 401 4.05 10.75 -3.68
C ILE A 401 3.84 9.23 -3.70
N ALA A 402 4.62 8.48 -2.94
CA ALA A 402 4.56 7.04 -2.84
C ALA A 402 3.21 6.56 -2.30
N SER A 403 2.77 7.08 -1.15
CA SER A 403 1.47 6.72 -0.58
C SER A 403 0.30 7.18 -1.45
N GLY A 404 0.41 8.34 -2.10
CA GLY A 404 -0.58 8.82 -3.05
C GLY A 404 -0.70 7.91 -4.29
N ALA A 405 0.43 7.44 -4.83
CA ALA A 405 0.44 6.50 -5.95
C ALA A 405 -0.24 5.16 -5.56
N ILE A 406 0.01 4.65 -4.35
CA ILE A 406 -0.65 3.44 -3.85
C ILE A 406 -2.16 3.67 -3.72
N LEU A 407 -2.59 4.79 -3.11
CA LEU A 407 -4.01 5.13 -2.95
C LEU A 407 -4.74 5.24 -4.30
N VAL A 408 -4.13 5.87 -5.31
CA VAL A 408 -4.73 5.94 -6.65
C VAL A 408 -4.77 4.55 -7.30
N HIS A 409 -3.72 3.75 -7.15
CA HIS A 409 -3.70 2.39 -7.70
C HIS A 409 -4.75 1.49 -7.03
N SER A 410 -5.02 1.66 -5.74
CA SER A 410 -6.07 0.96 -4.99
C SER A 410 -7.50 1.18 -5.53
N ALA A 411 -7.72 2.20 -6.37
CA ALA A 411 -9.00 2.41 -7.04
C ALA A 411 -9.22 1.47 -8.24
N VAL A 412 -8.17 0.83 -8.77
CA VAL A 412 -8.21 -0.03 -9.96
C VAL A 412 -7.57 -1.40 -9.74
N ASP A 413 -7.06 -1.65 -8.54
CA ASP A 413 -6.50 -2.94 -8.10
C ASP A 413 -6.56 -3.04 -6.54
N PHE A 414 -5.93 -4.08 -5.95
CA PHE A 414 -5.94 -4.36 -4.52
C PHE A 414 -4.50 -4.48 -3.93
N PRO A 415 -3.59 -3.52 -4.16
CA PRO A 415 -2.20 -3.63 -3.74
C PRO A 415 -2.03 -3.70 -2.22
N LEU A 416 -2.94 -3.09 -1.45
CA LEU A 416 -2.88 -3.04 0.01
C LEU A 416 -3.18 -4.39 0.70
N ARG A 417 -3.68 -5.38 -0.04
CA ARG A 417 -3.96 -6.73 0.47
C ARG A 417 -2.70 -7.61 0.57
N THR A 418 -1.51 -7.09 0.25
CA THR A 418 -0.23 -7.79 0.43
C THR A 418 0.59 -7.18 1.56
N ALA A 419 1.31 -8.02 2.30
CA ALA A 419 2.21 -7.56 3.37
C ALA A 419 3.31 -6.63 2.82
N ALA A 420 3.79 -6.88 1.60
CA ALA A 420 4.80 -6.07 0.92
C ALA A 420 4.35 -4.62 0.72
N ILE A 421 3.23 -4.43 0.02
CA ILE A 421 2.73 -3.08 -0.31
C ILE A 421 2.11 -2.42 0.93
N GLY A 422 1.45 -3.18 1.81
CA GLY A 422 0.96 -2.67 3.09
C GLY A 422 2.07 -2.10 3.97
N ALA A 423 3.20 -2.81 4.12
CA ALA A 423 4.38 -2.32 4.84
C ALA A 423 5.03 -1.10 4.15
N LEU A 424 5.11 -1.11 2.82
CA LEU A 424 5.63 0.01 2.04
C LEU A 424 4.77 1.27 2.18
N PHE A 425 3.45 1.11 2.17
CA PHE A 425 2.49 2.17 2.43
C PHE A 425 2.67 2.75 3.84
N ALA A 426 2.75 1.88 4.85
CA ALA A 426 2.97 2.26 6.24
C ALA A 426 4.30 3.01 6.44
N ALA A 427 5.39 2.55 5.79
CA ALA A 427 6.68 3.24 5.78
C ALA A 427 6.58 4.64 5.16
N SER A 428 5.84 4.77 4.04
CA SER A 428 5.60 6.04 3.35
C SER A 428 4.83 7.02 4.23
N LEU A 429 3.75 6.58 4.91
CA LEU A 429 2.99 7.38 5.88
C LEU A 429 3.86 7.82 7.07
N ALA A 430 4.68 6.92 7.60
CA ALA A 430 5.58 7.23 8.71
C ALA A 430 6.61 8.32 8.34
N LEU A 431 7.14 8.30 7.11
CA LEU A 431 8.05 9.34 6.62
C LEU A 431 7.39 10.72 6.56
N MET A 432 6.10 10.80 6.21
CA MET A 432 5.33 12.06 6.21
C MET A 432 5.25 12.67 7.62
N ILE A 433 5.22 11.83 8.66
CA ILE A 433 5.02 12.23 10.06
C ILE A 433 6.33 12.58 10.76
N VAL A 434 7.40 11.80 10.55
CA VAL A 434 8.66 11.86 11.32
C VAL A 434 9.55 13.04 10.92
N SER A 435 9.35 13.58 9.73
CA SER A 435 10.16 14.66 9.12
C SER A 435 10.34 15.89 10.03
N LYS A 436 9.33 16.30 10.80
CA LYS A 436 9.38 17.50 11.67
C LYS A 436 10.31 17.40 12.90
N ARG A 437 10.66 16.20 13.36
CA ARG A 437 11.47 16.02 14.58
C ARG A 437 12.93 16.47 14.48
N ARG A 438 13.48 16.63 13.29
CA ARG A 438 14.89 17.02 13.09
C ARG A 438 15.15 18.51 13.28
N VAL A 439 14.13 19.36 13.14
CA VAL A 439 14.30 20.81 13.24
C VAL A 439 14.28 21.26 14.71
N ASP A 440 13.40 20.67 15.51
CA ASP A 440 13.23 21.05 16.92
C ASP A 440 14.38 20.55 17.83
N GLY A 441 14.99 19.41 17.49
CA GLY A 441 16.11 18.83 18.25
C GLY A 441 17.47 19.50 18.03
N LYS A 442 17.62 20.42 17.06
CA LYS A 442 18.86 21.19 16.83
C LYS A 442 18.82 22.60 17.42
N ALA A 443 17.68 23.05 17.92
CA ALA A 443 17.54 24.37 18.49
C ALA A 443 18.14 24.49 19.91
N ASP A 444 18.40 23.38 20.60
CA ASP A 444 18.84 23.36 22.01
C ASP A 444 20.36 23.23 22.23
N LEU A 445 21.18 23.29 21.18
CA LEU A 445 22.63 23.33 21.30
C LEU A 445 23.18 24.72 20.90
N ARG A 446 22.76 25.76 21.61
CA ARG A 446 23.56 26.97 21.66
C ARG A 446 24.72 26.73 22.66
N PRO A 447 25.98 26.87 22.25
CA PRO A 447 27.07 26.85 23.22
C PRO A 447 26.90 28.05 24.16
N THR A 448 26.73 27.78 25.45
CA THR A 448 26.89 28.78 26.50
C THR A 448 28.28 29.41 26.34
N ARG A 449 28.32 30.66 25.90
CA ARG A 449 29.53 31.47 25.96
C ARG A 449 29.87 31.65 27.45
N HIS A 450 30.91 30.98 27.89
CA HIS A 450 31.57 31.36 29.15
C HIS A 450 32.08 32.77 29.00
N LEU A 451 31.47 33.70 29.73
CA LEU A 451 32.07 35.01 30.03
C LEU A 451 33.29 34.75 30.88
N VAL A 452 34.46 34.94 30.33
CA VAL A 452 35.69 35.14 31.12
C VAL A 452 35.69 36.62 31.53
N ILE A 453 35.50 36.85 32.82
CA ILE A 453 35.71 38.15 33.46
C ILE A 453 37.19 38.22 33.85
N HIS A 454 37.92 39.25 33.34
CA HIS A 454 39.21 39.66 33.85
C HIS A 454 39.03 40.62 35.01
#